data_a7a35891f9820cc5b40b97158d07ff61
#
_entry.id   a7a35891f9820cc5b40b97158d07ff61
#
_cell.length_a   1.000
_cell.length_b   1.000
_cell.length_c   1.000
_cell.angle_alpha   90.00
_cell.angle_beta   90.00
_cell.angle_gamma   90.00
#
_symmetry.space_group_name_H-M   'P 1'
#
loop_
_entity.id
_entity.type
_entity.pdbx_description
1 polymer ?
#
loop_
_entity_poly.entity_id
_entity_poly.type
_entity_poly.pdbx_seq_one_letter_code
_entity_poly.pdbx_strand_id
1 'polypeptide(L)'
;ALCALSAAERYSQGAQSLYDMTDVKADSDNPNQNLSDGLPEKNAAVKKQPVLYFKTFDDIANNANRAETEALASRGIINGKTDALFDPDSTMTRAEFAAIIDRALGIDGRYENPFSDISDTDWFADYVSAAYNFKIINGVSETEFNPNGTITKEEAMCMTARAAALCGMTVKVSDNEIQNTLAEFTDYIKISGWAKESAAFCVKSGIVSNDDIEINPDKCITRCEVAAMVYNMLDRSALL
;
A
#
# COMPACT_ATOMS: atom_id res chain seq x y z
N ALA A 1 15.04 -21.49 -12.69
CA ALA A 1 14.88 -22.40 -13.83
C ALA A 1 14.26 -21.68 -15.04
N LEU A 2 13.18 -20.92 -14.88
CA LEU A 2 12.54 -20.15 -15.98
C LEU A 2 13.50 -19.12 -16.61
N CYS A 3 14.23 -18.36 -15.78
CA CYS A 3 15.19 -17.37 -16.28
C CYS A 3 16.34 -17.98 -17.08
N ALA A 4 16.79 -19.19 -16.72
CA ALA A 4 17.85 -19.90 -17.46
C ALA A 4 17.35 -20.41 -18.82
N LEU A 5 16.11 -20.89 -18.89
CA LEU A 5 15.47 -21.30 -20.15
C LEU A 5 15.30 -20.09 -21.09
N SER A 6 14.80 -18.96 -20.60
CA SER A 6 14.63 -17.74 -21.39
C SER A 6 15.97 -17.21 -21.93
N ALA A 7 17.05 -17.28 -21.12
CA ALA A 7 18.38 -16.89 -21.54
C ALA A 7 18.94 -17.79 -22.65
N ALA A 8 18.75 -19.11 -22.52
CA ALA A 8 19.18 -20.10 -23.53
C ALA A 8 18.42 -19.94 -24.84
N GLU A 9 17.12 -19.69 -24.78
CA GLU A 9 16.29 -19.47 -25.96
C GLU A 9 16.67 -18.18 -26.71
N ARG A 10 16.87 -17.08 -26.01
CA ARG A 10 17.36 -15.80 -26.58
C ARG A 10 18.73 -15.97 -27.24
N TYR A 11 19.65 -16.69 -26.58
CA TYR A 11 20.99 -16.96 -27.14
C TYR A 11 20.91 -17.79 -28.44
N SER A 12 20.02 -18.78 -28.46
CA SER A 12 19.81 -19.61 -29.68
C SER A 12 19.22 -18.83 -30.86
N GLN A 13 18.51 -17.72 -30.58
CA GLN A 13 17.93 -16.81 -31.56
C GLN A 13 18.85 -15.64 -31.94
N GLY A 14 20.09 -15.60 -31.39
CA GLY A 14 21.05 -14.52 -31.64
C GLY A 14 20.70 -13.19 -30.97
N ALA A 15 19.80 -13.20 -29.98
CA ALA A 15 19.41 -12.02 -29.24
C ALA A 15 20.46 -11.64 -28.16
N GLN A 16 20.46 -10.40 -27.73
CA GLN A 16 21.35 -9.92 -26.70
C GLN A 16 21.08 -10.59 -25.35
N SER A 17 22.02 -10.50 -24.41
CA SER A 17 21.88 -11.13 -23.11
C SER A 17 20.69 -10.55 -22.32
N LEU A 18 20.18 -11.29 -21.32
CA LEU A 18 19.11 -10.83 -20.44
C LEU A 18 19.45 -9.53 -19.66
N TYR A 19 20.72 -9.16 -19.59
CA TYR A 19 21.18 -7.92 -18.97
C TYR A 19 21.21 -6.73 -19.94
N ASP A 20 21.14 -6.99 -21.22
CA ASP A 20 21.01 -5.98 -22.26
C ASP A 20 19.72 -6.25 -23.06
N MET A 21 18.68 -5.49 -22.75
CA MET A 21 17.33 -5.63 -23.29
C MET A 21 17.03 -4.58 -24.39
N THR A 22 18.08 -3.98 -24.97
CA THR A 22 17.92 -2.94 -26.01
C THR A 22 17.34 -3.47 -27.31
N ASP A 23 17.39 -4.78 -27.54
CA ASP A 23 16.80 -5.47 -28.67
C ASP A 23 15.29 -5.77 -28.48
N VAL A 24 14.77 -5.65 -27.26
CA VAL A 24 13.36 -5.86 -26.97
C VAL A 24 12.57 -4.61 -27.34
N LYS A 25 11.84 -4.70 -28.46
CA LYS A 25 10.86 -3.67 -28.80
C LYS A 25 9.68 -3.79 -27.84
N ALA A 26 9.30 -2.65 -27.24
CA ALA A 26 8.01 -2.57 -26.56
C ALA A 26 6.90 -2.93 -27.56
N ASP A 27 6.07 -3.92 -27.20
CA ASP A 27 4.96 -4.36 -28.05
C ASP A 27 3.87 -3.28 -27.96
N SER A 28 3.84 -2.40 -28.98
CA SER A 28 2.92 -1.26 -29.04
C SER A 28 1.45 -1.66 -29.14
N ASP A 29 1.19 -2.93 -29.42
CA ASP A 29 -0.16 -3.44 -29.66
C ASP A 29 -0.75 -4.19 -28.45
N ASN A 30 -0.03 -4.24 -27.31
CA ASN A 30 -0.56 -4.82 -26.09
C ASN A 30 -1.47 -3.81 -25.36
N PRO A 31 -2.79 -4.05 -25.27
CA PRO A 31 -3.70 -3.12 -24.59
C PRO A 31 -3.39 -2.92 -23.10
N ASN A 32 -2.53 -3.75 -22.50
CA ASN A 32 -2.06 -3.59 -21.12
C ASN A 32 -0.83 -2.67 -20.99
N GLN A 33 -0.20 -2.19 -22.09
CA GLN A 33 0.94 -1.26 -22.02
C GLN A 33 0.54 0.15 -21.57
N ASN A 34 -0.74 0.52 -21.61
CA ASN A 34 -1.22 1.81 -21.14
C ASN A 34 -1.42 1.89 -19.62
N LEU A 35 -1.19 0.79 -18.88
CA LEU A 35 -1.29 0.74 -17.42
C LEU A 35 0.06 0.90 -16.70
N SER A 36 1.14 1.23 -17.42
CA SER A 36 2.48 1.37 -16.84
C SER A 36 2.59 2.44 -15.74
N ASP A 37 1.67 3.41 -15.74
CA ASP A 37 1.65 4.56 -14.84
C ASP A 37 0.40 4.63 -13.94
N GLY A 38 -0.30 3.52 -13.78
CA GLY A 38 -1.52 3.43 -12.96
C GLY A 38 -2.82 3.44 -13.74
N LEU A 39 -3.93 3.40 -13.02
CA LEU A 39 -5.28 3.39 -13.60
C LEU A 39 -5.61 4.73 -14.28
N PRO A 40 -6.49 4.73 -15.31
CA PRO A 40 -6.85 5.94 -16.06
C PRO A 40 -7.44 7.07 -15.20
N GLU A 41 -8.22 6.73 -14.19
CA GLU A 41 -8.90 7.69 -13.30
C GLU A 41 -8.03 8.13 -12.11
N LYS A 42 -6.76 7.75 -12.11
CA LYS A 42 -5.81 8.12 -11.06
C LYS A 42 -5.67 9.65 -10.94
N ASN A 43 -5.63 10.14 -9.69
CA ASN A 43 -5.35 11.56 -9.42
C ASN A 43 -3.98 11.95 -9.99
N ALA A 44 -3.87 13.13 -10.59
CA ALA A 44 -2.63 13.62 -11.19
C ALA A 44 -1.45 13.78 -10.20
N ALA A 45 -1.74 13.93 -8.91
CA ALA A 45 -0.72 14.00 -7.86
C ALA A 45 -0.10 12.63 -7.55
N VAL A 46 -0.78 11.53 -7.87
CA VAL A 46 -0.29 10.18 -7.61
C VAL A 46 0.77 9.79 -8.65
N LYS A 47 1.94 9.36 -8.17
CA LYS A 47 3.08 8.97 -8.99
C LYS A 47 3.52 7.55 -8.65
N LYS A 48 3.79 6.75 -9.69
CA LYS A 48 4.43 5.44 -9.53
C LYS A 48 5.84 5.61 -8.96
N GLN A 49 6.16 4.83 -7.94
CA GLN A 49 7.47 4.88 -7.32
C GLN A 49 8.44 3.91 -8.01
N PRO A 50 9.59 4.39 -8.51
CA PRO A 50 10.56 3.53 -9.16
C PRO A 50 11.25 2.61 -8.15
N VAL A 51 11.75 1.48 -8.63
CA VAL A 51 12.69 0.66 -7.84
C VAL A 51 14.03 1.39 -7.78
N LEU A 52 14.47 1.74 -6.56
CA LEU A 52 15.70 2.49 -6.33
C LEU A 52 16.91 1.55 -6.18
N TYR A 53 16.73 0.46 -5.42
CA TYR A 53 17.75 -0.55 -5.14
C TYR A 53 17.09 -1.80 -4.57
N PHE A 54 17.80 -2.93 -4.56
CA PHE A 54 17.30 -4.11 -3.87
C PHE A 54 17.47 -3.95 -2.35
N LYS A 55 16.42 -4.20 -1.58
CA LYS A 55 16.43 -4.14 -0.12
C LYS A 55 15.73 -5.35 0.47
N THR A 56 16.40 -6.01 1.41
CA THR A 56 15.85 -7.07 2.25
C THR A 56 16.24 -6.85 3.71
N PHE A 57 15.69 -7.66 4.61
CA PHE A 57 15.95 -7.62 6.05
C PHE A 57 16.16 -9.04 6.58
N ASP A 58 17.01 -9.17 7.60
CA ASP A 58 17.42 -10.48 8.12
C ASP A 58 16.25 -11.22 8.81
N ASP A 59 15.32 -10.47 9.41
CA ASP A 59 14.21 -10.98 10.23
C ASP A 59 12.94 -11.32 9.43
N ILE A 60 12.93 -11.09 8.11
CA ILE A 60 11.77 -11.44 7.25
C ILE A 60 11.96 -12.70 6.42
N ALA A 61 13.08 -13.42 6.59
CA ALA A 61 13.43 -14.56 5.73
C ALA A 61 12.32 -15.64 5.62
N ASN A 62 11.57 -15.86 6.69
CA ASN A 62 10.45 -16.82 6.76
C ASN A 62 9.08 -16.12 6.92
N ASN A 63 8.99 -14.80 6.76
CA ASN A 63 7.74 -14.07 6.86
C ASN A 63 6.91 -14.26 5.58
N ALA A 64 5.59 -14.48 5.73
CA ALA A 64 4.69 -14.70 4.60
C ALA A 64 4.64 -13.49 3.64
N ASN A 65 4.78 -12.27 4.18
CA ASN A 65 4.74 -11.01 3.42
C ASN A 65 6.15 -10.48 3.08
N ARG A 66 7.13 -11.40 2.94
CA ARG A 66 8.50 -11.03 2.61
C ARG A 66 8.61 -10.31 1.28
N ALA A 67 7.97 -10.85 0.24
CA ALA A 67 8.04 -10.31 -1.11
C ALA A 67 7.47 -8.90 -1.20
N GLU A 68 6.35 -8.65 -0.54
CA GLU A 68 5.66 -7.37 -0.43
C GLU A 68 6.54 -6.34 0.31
N THR A 69 7.11 -6.78 1.43
CA THR A 69 8.04 -5.94 2.22
C THR A 69 9.27 -5.55 1.42
N GLU A 70 9.94 -6.50 0.75
CA GLU A 70 11.11 -6.26 -0.10
C GLU A 70 10.77 -5.33 -1.28
N ALA A 71 9.61 -5.52 -1.92
CA ALA A 71 9.18 -4.70 -3.03
C ALA A 71 8.95 -3.24 -2.65
N LEU A 72 8.32 -2.99 -1.50
CA LEU A 72 8.09 -1.63 -0.98
C LEU A 72 9.37 -0.99 -0.45
N ALA A 73 10.20 -1.76 0.26
CA ALA A 73 11.48 -1.27 0.77
C ALA A 73 12.44 -0.88 -0.35
N SER A 74 12.45 -1.67 -1.45
CA SER A 74 13.26 -1.38 -2.64
C SER A 74 12.85 -0.11 -3.38
N ARG A 75 11.65 0.41 -3.10
CA ARG A 75 11.13 1.69 -3.61
C ARG A 75 11.23 2.84 -2.60
N GLY A 76 11.77 2.58 -1.40
CA GLY A 76 11.83 3.58 -0.33
C GLY A 76 10.46 3.92 0.29
N ILE A 77 9.43 3.12 0.02
CA ILE A 77 8.08 3.33 0.56
C ILE A 77 8.03 2.96 2.04
N ILE A 78 8.63 1.82 2.40
CA ILE A 78 8.71 1.33 3.77
C ILE A 78 10.18 1.17 4.20
N ASN A 79 10.47 1.50 5.44
CA ASN A 79 11.82 1.39 5.99
C ASN A 79 11.87 0.34 7.11
N GLY A 80 13.04 -0.27 7.33
CA GLY A 80 13.29 -1.08 8.51
C GLY A 80 13.40 -0.21 9.79
N LYS A 81 13.33 -0.86 10.94
CA LYS A 81 13.70 -0.22 12.22
C LYS A 81 15.20 0.07 12.27
N THR A 82 15.98 -0.78 11.59
CA THR A 82 17.41 -0.59 11.31
C THR A 82 17.70 -0.99 9.86
N ASP A 83 18.93 -0.87 9.41
CA ASP A 83 19.32 -1.32 8.08
C ASP A 83 19.16 -2.84 7.87
N ALA A 84 19.27 -3.63 8.93
CA ALA A 84 19.18 -5.09 8.88
C ALA A 84 17.82 -5.65 9.34
N LEU A 85 17.05 -4.92 10.15
CA LEU A 85 15.85 -5.42 10.78
C LEU A 85 14.61 -4.63 10.37
N PHE A 86 13.56 -5.36 9.97
CA PHE A 86 12.25 -4.81 9.65
C PHE A 86 11.32 -4.73 10.84
N ASP A 87 11.41 -5.71 11.75
CA ASP A 87 10.53 -5.93 12.91
C ASP A 87 9.07 -6.16 12.48
N PRO A 88 8.80 -7.29 11.74
CA PRO A 88 7.55 -7.52 11.02
C PRO A 88 6.31 -7.59 11.92
N ASP A 89 6.47 -8.09 13.15
CA ASP A 89 5.37 -8.35 14.09
C ASP A 89 5.06 -7.15 15.01
N SER A 90 5.88 -6.11 15.00
CA SER A 90 5.61 -4.90 15.77
C SER A 90 4.47 -4.08 15.18
N THR A 91 3.75 -3.38 16.03
CA THR A 91 2.67 -2.48 15.62
C THR A 91 3.23 -1.17 15.05
N MET A 92 2.36 -0.41 14.42
CA MET A 92 2.70 0.85 13.76
C MET A 92 1.88 2.00 14.32
N THR A 93 2.48 3.19 14.35
CA THR A 93 1.75 4.40 14.73
C THR A 93 0.94 4.95 13.54
N ARG A 94 -0.05 5.79 13.85
CA ARG A 94 -0.87 6.48 12.85
C ARG A 94 -0.02 7.36 11.92
N ALA A 95 0.98 8.05 12.47
CA ALA A 95 1.88 8.89 11.68
C ALA A 95 2.81 8.05 10.78
N GLU A 96 3.33 6.93 11.25
CA GLU A 96 4.13 6.01 10.42
C GLU A 96 3.31 5.48 9.25
N PHE A 97 2.04 5.09 9.49
CA PHE A 97 1.16 4.61 8.43
C PHE A 97 0.84 5.72 7.40
N ALA A 98 0.51 6.94 7.85
CA ALA A 98 0.27 8.08 6.97
C ALA A 98 1.49 8.35 6.07
N ALA A 99 2.69 8.32 6.64
CA ALA A 99 3.93 8.52 5.89
C ALA A 99 4.20 7.39 4.86
N ILE A 100 3.84 6.15 5.16
CA ILE A 100 3.95 5.04 4.21
C ILE A 100 3.00 5.24 3.03
N ILE A 101 1.73 5.58 3.29
CA ILE A 101 0.75 5.84 2.23
C ILE A 101 1.20 7.02 1.35
N ASP A 102 1.65 8.11 1.95
CA ASP A 102 2.11 9.28 1.20
C ASP A 102 3.28 8.94 0.27
N ARG A 103 4.31 8.23 0.79
CA ARG A 103 5.43 7.75 -0.02
C ARG A 103 4.99 6.77 -1.11
N ALA A 104 4.03 5.89 -0.80
CA ALA A 104 3.49 4.94 -1.77
C ALA A 104 2.83 5.65 -2.96
N LEU A 105 2.12 6.75 -2.69
CA LEU A 105 1.47 7.56 -3.71
C LEU A 105 2.42 8.57 -4.38
N GLY A 106 3.60 8.81 -3.81
CA GLY A 106 4.56 9.80 -4.31
C GLY A 106 4.00 11.21 -4.35
N ILE A 107 3.24 11.60 -3.34
CA ILE A 107 2.62 12.92 -3.24
C ILE A 107 3.71 13.91 -2.82
N ASP A 108 3.90 14.94 -3.64
CA ASP A 108 4.82 16.03 -3.36
C ASP A 108 4.05 17.28 -2.95
N GLY A 109 4.66 18.08 -2.08
CA GLY A 109 4.17 19.41 -1.73
C GLY A 109 4.10 19.60 -0.21
N ARG A 110 4.04 20.87 0.17
CA ARG A 110 3.77 21.28 1.54
C ARG A 110 2.33 21.76 1.65
N TYR A 111 1.65 21.27 2.66
CA TYR A 111 0.25 21.57 2.93
C TYR A 111 0.12 22.12 4.35
N GLU A 112 -0.95 22.88 4.59
CA GLU A 112 -1.24 23.40 5.91
C GLU A 112 -1.56 22.25 6.89
N ASN A 113 -0.92 22.29 8.05
CA ASN A 113 -1.19 21.34 9.12
C ASN A 113 -2.41 21.79 9.94
N PRO A 114 -3.53 21.06 9.94
CA PRO A 114 -4.72 21.44 10.70
C PRO A 114 -4.69 20.95 12.15
N PHE A 115 -3.70 20.12 12.54
CA PHE A 115 -3.70 19.43 13.82
C PHE A 115 -2.80 20.11 14.84
N SER A 116 -3.36 20.39 16.02
CA SER A 116 -2.68 21.08 17.12
C SER A 116 -1.67 20.20 17.86
N ASP A 117 -1.79 18.88 17.71
CA ASP A 117 -0.90 17.87 18.31
C ASP A 117 0.27 17.47 17.40
N ILE A 118 0.48 18.21 16.30
CA ILE A 118 1.60 18.04 15.36
C ILE A 118 2.36 19.36 15.25
N SER A 119 3.66 19.33 15.55
CA SER A 119 4.56 20.45 15.28
C SER A 119 5.08 20.39 13.84
N ASP A 120 5.28 21.55 13.19
CA ASP A 120 5.89 21.63 11.86
C ASP A 120 7.34 21.09 11.81
N THR A 121 7.95 20.86 12.98
CA THR A 121 9.29 20.26 13.12
C THR A 121 9.25 18.73 13.26
N ASP A 122 8.06 18.14 13.42
CA ASP A 122 7.92 16.70 13.49
C ASP A 122 8.24 16.05 12.13
N TRP A 123 8.97 14.96 12.14
CA TRP A 123 9.41 14.28 10.91
C TRP A 123 8.25 13.82 10.01
N PHE A 124 7.06 13.65 10.57
CA PHE A 124 5.86 13.21 9.90
C PHE A 124 4.92 14.36 9.49
N ALA A 125 5.20 15.60 9.87
CA ALA A 125 4.29 16.74 9.69
C ALA A 125 3.88 16.93 8.22
N ASP A 126 4.84 16.94 7.30
CA ASP A 126 4.58 17.11 5.86
C ASP A 126 3.73 15.94 5.31
N TYR A 127 3.99 14.69 5.73
CA TYR A 127 3.22 13.51 5.32
C TYR A 127 1.76 13.53 5.80
N VAL A 128 1.57 13.88 7.08
CA VAL A 128 0.22 13.96 7.66
C VAL A 128 -0.57 15.10 7.04
N SER A 129 0.06 16.26 6.83
CA SER A 129 -0.59 17.41 6.17
C SER A 129 -1.00 17.09 4.74
N ALA A 130 -0.14 16.41 3.96
CA ALA A 130 -0.45 15.95 2.62
C ALA A 130 -1.60 14.94 2.62
N ALA A 131 -1.52 13.91 3.46
CA ALA A 131 -2.56 12.89 3.57
C ALA A 131 -3.93 13.48 3.98
N TYR A 132 -3.93 14.51 4.84
CA TYR A 132 -5.15 15.24 5.18
C TYR A 132 -5.70 16.06 4.02
N ASN A 133 -4.83 16.81 3.33
CA ASN A 133 -5.22 17.62 2.16
C ASN A 133 -5.87 16.77 1.06
N PHE A 134 -5.34 15.57 0.83
CA PHE A 134 -5.89 14.60 -0.12
C PHE A 134 -7.02 13.74 0.45
N LYS A 135 -7.49 14.03 1.67
CA LYS A 135 -8.60 13.34 2.34
C LYS A 135 -8.36 11.82 2.55
N ILE A 136 -7.11 11.41 2.62
CA ILE A 136 -6.72 10.04 2.95
C ILE A 136 -6.96 9.79 4.44
N ILE A 137 -6.58 10.76 5.28
CA ILE A 137 -6.75 10.69 6.72
C ILE A 137 -7.78 11.68 7.24
N ASN A 138 -8.33 11.34 8.41
CA ASN A 138 -9.05 12.25 9.28
C ASN A 138 -8.35 12.30 10.63
N GLY A 139 -8.57 13.38 11.39
CA GLY A 139 -8.18 13.43 12.79
C GLY A 139 -9.00 12.47 13.67
N VAL A 140 -8.56 12.25 14.88
CA VAL A 140 -9.36 11.62 15.95
C VAL A 140 -10.39 12.62 16.50
N SER A 141 -10.15 13.92 16.28
CA SER A 141 -11.07 15.03 16.48
C SER A 141 -10.89 16.06 15.35
N GLU A 142 -11.58 17.20 15.43
CA GLU A 142 -11.40 18.28 14.45
C GLU A 142 -10.00 18.90 14.47
N THR A 143 -9.30 18.83 15.60
CA THR A 143 -8.00 19.48 15.81
C THR A 143 -6.87 18.54 16.23
N GLU A 144 -7.12 17.24 16.38
CA GLU A 144 -6.13 16.27 16.84
C GLU A 144 -6.06 15.07 15.89
N PHE A 145 -4.85 14.64 15.58
CA PHE A 145 -4.56 13.46 14.75
C PHE A 145 -4.18 12.22 15.56
N ASN A 146 -3.60 12.39 16.77
CA ASN A 146 -3.00 11.36 17.60
C ASN A 146 -1.86 10.62 16.87
N PRO A 147 -0.78 11.32 16.45
CA PRO A 147 0.27 10.78 15.59
C PRO A 147 0.99 9.57 16.17
N ASN A 148 1.18 9.54 17.49
CA ASN A 148 1.89 8.49 18.21
C ASN A 148 0.99 7.34 18.69
N GLY A 149 -0.32 7.45 18.51
CA GLY A 149 -1.26 6.35 18.77
C GLY A 149 -1.05 5.21 17.78
N THR A 150 -1.18 3.97 18.26
CA THR A 150 -1.18 2.80 17.38
C THR A 150 -2.42 2.80 16.49
N ILE A 151 -2.25 2.37 15.23
CA ILE A 151 -3.36 2.30 14.27
C ILE A 151 -3.99 0.90 14.32
N THR A 152 -5.33 0.85 14.32
CA THR A 152 -6.07 -0.42 14.22
C THR A 152 -6.20 -0.87 12.77
N LYS A 153 -6.53 -2.15 12.56
CA LYS A 153 -6.69 -2.72 11.22
C LYS A 153 -7.85 -2.05 10.47
N GLU A 154 -8.97 -1.76 11.12
CA GLU A 154 -10.09 -1.05 10.47
C GLU A 154 -9.76 0.41 10.11
N GLU A 155 -8.97 1.11 10.93
CA GLU A 155 -8.48 2.45 10.59
C GLU A 155 -7.52 2.42 9.39
N ALA A 156 -6.60 1.43 9.36
CA ALA A 156 -5.69 1.24 8.24
C ALA A 156 -6.45 0.92 6.94
N MET A 157 -7.48 0.06 6.99
CA MET A 157 -8.34 -0.21 5.83
C MET A 157 -9.05 1.05 5.34
N CYS A 158 -9.53 1.93 6.23
CA CYS A 158 -10.17 3.17 5.82
C CYS A 158 -9.20 4.14 5.13
N MET A 159 -8.00 4.28 5.67
CA MET A 159 -6.97 5.12 5.04
C MET A 159 -6.56 4.54 3.68
N THR A 160 -6.35 3.21 3.60
CA THR A 160 -5.99 2.53 2.36
C THR A 160 -7.10 2.62 1.29
N ALA A 161 -8.38 2.48 1.66
CA ALA A 161 -9.49 2.62 0.72
C ALA A 161 -9.55 4.03 0.13
N ARG A 162 -9.33 5.07 0.94
CA ARG A 162 -9.28 6.46 0.46
C ARG A 162 -8.06 6.70 -0.45
N ALA A 163 -6.91 6.12 -0.12
CA ALA A 163 -5.72 6.16 -0.96
C ALA A 163 -5.95 5.43 -2.30
N ALA A 164 -6.62 4.28 -2.28
CA ALA A 164 -7.00 3.53 -3.47
C ALA A 164 -7.93 4.32 -4.39
N ALA A 165 -8.84 5.14 -3.83
CA ALA A 165 -9.67 6.06 -4.61
C ALA A 165 -8.82 7.08 -5.37
N LEU A 166 -7.77 7.63 -4.77
CA LEU A 166 -6.82 8.52 -5.45
C LEU A 166 -6.04 7.79 -6.54
N CYS A 167 -5.79 6.49 -6.38
CA CYS A 167 -5.18 5.66 -7.40
C CYS A 167 -6.13 5.31 -8.56
N GLY A 168 -7.37 5.79 -8.55
CA GLY A 168 -8.36 5.54 -9.60
C GLY A 168 -9.23 4.31 -9.40
N MET A 169 -9.16 3.65 -8.24
CA MET A 169 -10.01 2.50 -7.92
C MET A 169 -11.43 2.95 -7.55
N THR A 170 -12.44 2.18 -7.98
CA THR A 170 -13.84 2.40 -7.58
C THR A 170 -14.08 1.81 -6.21
N VAL A 171 -14.10 2.65 -5.18
CA VAL A 171 -14.21 2.22 -3.77
C VAL A 171 -15.64 2.09 -3.27
N LYS A 172 -16.63 2.50 -4.06
CA LYS A 172 -18.03 2.42 -3.66
C LYS A 172 -18.54 0.98 -3.71
N VAL A 173 -19.11 0.51 -2.60
CA VAL A 173 -19.67 -0.83 -2.43
C VAL A 173 -21.12 -0.71 -1.99
N SER A 174 -22.01 -1.48 -2.61
CA SER A 174 -23.44 -1.47 -2.20
C SER A 174 -23.66 -2.18 -0.86
N ASP A 175 -24.74 -1.83 -0.15
CA ASP A 175 -25.07 -2.42 1.16
C ASP A 175 -25.14 -3.96 1.12
N ASN A 176 -25.67 -4.54 0.04
CA ASN A 176 -25.72 -5.99 -0.13
C ASN A 176 -24.33 -6.60 -0.30
N GLU A 177 -23.45 -5.94 -1.04
CA GLU A 177 -22.07 -6.39 -1.19
C GLU A 177 -21.29 -6.27 0.11
N ILE A 178 -21.47 -5.18 0.87
CA ILE A 178 -20.88 -5.02 2.20
C ILE A 178 -21.28 -6.18 3.10
N GLN A 179 -22.57 -6.49 3.18
CA GLN A 179 -23.07 -7.59 4.02
C GLN A 179 -22.49 -8.94 3.57
N ASN A 180 -22.54 -9.25 2.27
CA ASN A 180 -22.08 -10.52 1.75
C ASN A 180 -20.57 -10.72 1.96
N THR A 181 -19.77 -9.68 1.69
CA THR A 181 -18.31 -9.75 1.82
C THR A 181 -17.89 -9.89 3.28
N LEU A 182 -18.47 -9.08 4.16
CA LEU A 182 -18.06 -9.09 5.56
C LEU A 182 -18.61 -10.30 6.34
N ALA A 183 -19.72 -10.90 5.91
CA ALA A 183 -20.27 -12.11 6.54
C ALA A 183 -19.38 -13.36 6.41
N GLU A 184 -18.33 -13.32 5.56
CA GLU A 184 -17.32 -14.37 5.47
C GLU A 184 -16.45 -14.45 6.73
N PHE A 185 -16.37 -13.37 7.52
CA PHE A 185 -15.58 -13.31 8.75
C PHE A 185 -16.43 -13.51 9.99
N THR A 186 -15.97 -14.36 10.92
CA THR A 186 -16.73 -14.69 12.14
C THR A 186 -16.89 -13.50 13.10
N ASP A 187 -15.98 -12.53 13.02
CA ASP A 187 -15.94 -11.34 13.87
C ASP A 187 -16.40 -10.05 13.17
N TYR A 188 -17.05 -10.16 12.00
CA TYR A 188 -17.50 -9.00 11.22
C TYR A 188 -18.40 -8.01 11.99
N ILE A 189 -19.09 -8.49 13.04
CA ILE A 189 -19.93 -7.66 13.92
C ILE A 189 -19.12 -6.63 14.72
N LYS A 190 -17.82 -6.87 14.91
CA LYS A 190 -16.91 -5.95 15.61
C LYS A 190 -16.48 -4.76 14.74
N ILE A 191 -16.65 -4.88 13.41
CA ILE A 191 -16.30 -3.78 12.48
C ILE A 191 -17.20 -2.59 12.77
N SER A 192 -16.57 -1.45 13.05
CA SER A 192 -17.26 -0.18 13.29
C SER A 192 -18.10 0.22 12.09
N GLY A 193 -19.28 0.81 12.33
CA GLY A 193 -20.20 1.20 11.26
C GLY A 193 -19.57 2.09 10.19
N TRP A 194 -18.67 2.99 10.62
CA TRP A 194 -17.93 3.90 9.73
C TRP A 194 -16.85 3.20 8.88
N ALA A 195 -16.39 2.00 9.28
CA ALA A 195 -15.34 1.25 8.60
C ALA A 195 -15.87 0.19 7.62
N LYS A 196 -17.15 -0.20 7.71
CA LYS A 196 -17.70 -1.34 6.96
C LYS A 196 -17.55 -1.23 5.45
N GLU A 197 -17.82 -0.07 4.86
CA GLU A 197 -17.68 0.12 3.42
C GLU A 197 -16.20 -0.04 2.99
N SER A 198 -15.28 0.59 3.71
CA SER A 198 -13.84 0.49 3.45
C SER A 198 -13.31 -0.92 3.65
N ALA A 199 -13.75 -1.62 4.70
CA ALA A 199 -13.35 -3.01 4.96
C ALA A 199 -13.84 -3.93 3.84
N ALA A 200 -15.12 -3.83 3.45
CA ALA A 200 -15.68 -4.61 2.36
C ALA A 200 -14.97 -4.33 1.03
N PHE A 201 -14.67 -3.05 0.75
CA PHE A 201 -13.87 -2.68 -0.43
C PHE A 201 -12.48 -3.33 -0.40
N CYS A 202 -11.74 -3.22 0.70
CA CYS A 202 -10.40 -3.77 0.82
C CYS A 202 -10.38 -5.30 0.62
N VAL A 203 -11.35 -6.02 1.17
CA VAL A 203 -11.48 -7.46 0.99
C VAL A 203 -11.86 -7.80 -0.45
N LYS A 204 -12.94 -7.18 -0.98
CA LYS A 204 -13.43 -7.43 -2.34
C LYS A 204 -12.40 -7.15 -3.43
N SER A 205 -11.58 -6.11 -3.25
CA SER A 205 -10.52 -5.75 -4.19
C SER A 205 -9.24 -6.58 -4.03
N GLY A 206 -9.16 -7.44 -3.00
CA GLY A 206 -7.97 -8.24 -2.71
C GLY A 206 -6.81 -7.41 -2.14
N ILE A 207 -7.10 -6.24 -1.56
CA ILE A 207 -6.14 -5.45 -0.78
C ILE A 207 -5.88 -6.14 0.56
N VAL A 208 -6.94 -6.67 1.18
CA VAL A 208 -6.88 -7.51 2.37
C VAL A 208 -7.33 -8.91 1.98
N SER A 209 -6.56 -9.93 2.37
CA SER A 209 -6.92 -11.34 2.12
C SER A 209 -8.18 -11.73 2.90
N ASN A 210 -8.95 -12.66 2.34
CA ASN A 210 -10.06 -13.35 2.99
C ASN A 210 -9.73 -14.82 3.35
N ASP A 211 -8.45 -15.18 3.40
CA ASP A 211 -8.01 -16.53 3.75
C ASP A 211 -8.18 -16.81 5.24
N ASP A 212 -8.23 -15.78 6.08
CA ASP A 212 -8.44 -15.88 7.51
C ASP A 212 -9.93 -15.90 7.88
N ILE A 213 -10.26 -16.61 8.97
CA ILE A 213 -11.62 -16.69 9.49
C ILE A 213 -12.06 -15.39 10.21
N GLU A 214 -11.09 -14.62 10.70
CA GLU A 214 -11.31 -13.37 11.43
C GLU A 214 -10.58 -12.21 10.74
N ILE A 215 -11.24 -11.07 10.63
CA ILE A 215 -10.64 -9.84 10.11
C ILE A 215 -9.89 -9.05 11.19
N ASN A 216 -10.25 -9.24 12.46
CA ASN A 216 -9.64 -8.60 13.62
C ASN A 216 -9.61 -7.06 13.54
N PRO A 217 -10.75 -6.37 13.36
CA PRO A 217 -10.80 -4.95 13.00
C PRO A 217 -10.21 -4.02 14.06
N ASP A 218 -10.38 -4.37 15.33
CA ASP A 218 -9.97 -3.62 16.52
C ASP A 218 -8.53 -3.88 16.97
N LYS A 219 -7.84 -4.87 16.38
CA LYS A 219 -6.44 -5.13 16.67
C LYS A 219 -5.53 -4.11 15.98
N CYS A 220 -4.44 -3.73 16.68
CA CYS A 220 -3.38 -2.94 16.07
C CYS A 220 -2.75 -3.73 14.93
N ILE A 221 -2.66 -3.11 13.75
CA ILE A 221 -2.07 -3.73 12.57
C ILE A 221 -0.54 -3.83 12.72
N THR A 222 0.04 -4.93 12.25
CA THR A 222 1.49 -5.13 12.28
C THR A 222 2.17 -4.54 11.05
N ARG A 223 3.49 -4.35 11.13
CA ARG A 223 4.29 -3.78 10.04
C ARG A 223 4.26 -4.64 8.78
N CYS A 224 4.28 -5.98 8.92
CA CYS A 224 4.18 -6.88 7.77
C CYS A 224 2.77 -6.88 7.14
N GLU A 225 1.70 -6.75 7.94
CA GLU A 225 0.33 -6.61 7.41
C GLU A 225 0.16 -5.27 6.66
N VAL A 226 0.77 -4.19 7.16
CA VAL A 226 0.81 -2.89 6.44
C VAL A 226 1.54 -3.05 5.11
N ALA A 227 2.69 -3.73 5.09
CA ALA A 227 3.42 -3.95 3.85
C ALA A 227 2.56 -4.70 2.82
N ALA A 228 1.88 -5.78 3.22
CA ALA A 228 0.98 -6.53 2.35
C ALA A 228 -0.18 -5.65 1.84
N MET A 229 -0.84 -4.90 2.75
CA MET A 229 -1.98 -4.05 2.39
C MET A 229 -1.60 -2.96 1.38
N VAL A 230 -0.49 -2.27 1.60
CA VAL A 230 -0.01 -1.20 0.71
C VAL A 230 0.49 -1.76 -0.62
N TYR A 231 1.22 -2.89 -0.60
CA TYR A 231 1.65 -3.59 -1.80
C TYR A 231 0.45 -3.97 -2.68
N ASN A 232 -0.56 -4.64 -2.09
CA ASN A 232 -1.76 -5.07 -2.81
C ASN A 232 -2.52 -3.88 -3.40
N MET A 233 -2.64 -2.77 -2.66
CA MET A 233 -3.26 -1.55 -3.17
C MET A 233 -2.52 -1.02 -4.42
N LEU A 234 -1.19 -0.95 -4.38
CA LEU A 234 -0.39 -0.47 -5.51
C LEU A 234 -0.44 -1.44 -6.70
N ASP A 235 -0.39 -2.76 -6.45
CA ASP A 235 -0.52 -3.78 -7.48
C ASP A 235 -1.87 -3.67 -8.20
N ARG A 236 -2.98 -3.64 -7.45
CA ARG A 236 -4.34 -3.49 -8.00
C ARG A 236 -4.55 -2.16 -8.73
N SER A 237 -3.75 -1.16 -8.42
CA SER A 237 -3.77 0.15 -9.08
C SER A 237 -2.77 0.28 -10.23
N ALA A 238 -2.04 -0.77 -10.59
CA ALA A 238 -0.97 -0.79 -11.59
C ALA A 238 0.15 0.24 -11.30
N LEU A 239 0.47 0.44 -10.03
CA LEU A 239 1.49 1.38 -9.54
C LEU A 239 2.75 0.67 -8.99
N LEU A 240 2.88 -0.64 -9.13
CA LEU A 240 4.08 -1.41 -8.81
C LEU A 240 5.05 -1.54 -9.96
#